data_ee7aae4e455777347ba50b82d44fe005
#
_entry.id   ee7aae4e455777347ba50b82d44fe005
#
_cell.length_a   1.000
_cell.length_b   1.000
_cell.length_c   1.000
_cell.angle_alpha   90.00
_cell.angle_beta   90.00
_cell.angle_gamma   90.00
#
_symmetry.space_group_name_H-M   'P 1'
#
loop_
_entity.id
_entity.type
_entity.pdbx_description
1 polymer ?
#
loop_
_entity_poly.entity_id
_entity_poly.type
_entity_poly.pdbx_seq_one_letter_code
_entity_poly.pdbx_strand_id
1 'polypeptide(L)'
;MHKAMAKKKALITGIFGQDGSYLCEILARKGYEVCGIAKHLLGANSQIIKTYLDKIGIHPTVYAVDLNNFERLKELIKQIRPDEIYHLAAFHVSAEGANNTKNFMAKQLYDYNVQSTSNLLYICHEYLKESKIVTAGSCLMFDDCDSVIQSETTPFKSASLYGLSKISENMLVKYYRKQGLHASTALFFNHESSRRSNNFVTKKIVKSMVAISKQELQTFTLGDLKAKKDWGWAKDYAYGMYLMAQTDKAKDYVLASGRNYSISDFIEIVADKLNIDNWQKHINVDYNIITRKMQYNLLGDCSLAKAELNWKHTLSLVQLVDLMVENELTGELA
;
A
#
# COMPACT_ATOMS: atom_id res chain seq x y z
N MET A 1 -9.07 3.32 42.59
CA MET A 1 -7.89 3.29 41.70
C MET A 1 -8.28 2.66 40.39
N HIS A 2 -8.52 3.45 39.34
CA HIS A 2 -8.71 2.88 38.00
C HIS A 2 -7.37 2.27 37.55
N LYS A 3 -7.34 0.96 37.42
CA LYS A 3 -6.23 0.26 36.77
C LYS A 3 -6.15 0.81 35.35
N ALA A 4 -5.13 1.57 35.01
CA ALA A 4 -4.92 2.03 33.64
C ALA A 4 -4.91 0.77 32.75
N MET A 5 -5.87 0.67 31.84
CA MET A 5 -5.87 -0.44 30.86
C MET A 5 -4.56 -0.38 30.10
N ALA A 6 -3.87 -1.52 30.00
CA ALA A 6 -2.63 -1.60 29.24
C ALA A 6 -2.91 -1.15 27.80
N LYS A 7 -2.02 -0.31 27.25
CA LYS A 7 -2.15 0.14 25.86
C LYS A 7 -2.05 -1.08 24.94
N LYS A 8 -2.94 -1.15 23.94
CA LYS A 8 -2.78 -2.13 22.85
C LYS A 8 -1.47 -1.90 22.12
N LYS A 9 -0.80 -2.99 21.73
CA LYS A 9 0.44 -2.97 20.96
C LYS A 9 0.18 -3.34 19.51
N ALA A 10 0.70 -2.55 18.60
CA ALA A 10 0.64 -2.83 17.17
C ALA A 10 2.03 -2.96 16.57
N LEU A 11 2.23 -3.98 15.73
CA LEU A 11 3.45 -4.18 14.95
C LEU A 11 3.17 -3.92 13.47
N ILE A 12 3.91 -3.00 12.86
CA ILE A 12 3.79 -2.66 11.44
C ILE A 12 5.06 -3.07 10.72
N THR A 13 4.98 -3.99 9.76
CA THR A 13 6.11 -4.23 8.84
C THR A 13 6.02 -3.24 7.68
N GLY A 14 7.15 -2.70 7.24
CA GLY A 14 7.14 -1.64 6.22
C GLY A 14 6.65 -0.29 6.74
N ILE A 15 6.86 0.00 8.02
CA ILE A 15 6.34 1.19 8.73
C ILE A 15 6.69 2.52 8.05
N PHE A 16 7.82 2.62 7.35
CA PHE A 16 8.24 3.81 6.61
C PHE A 16 7.80 3.81 5.14
N GLY A 17 6.96 2.87 4.73
CA GLY A 17 6.25 2.93 3.46
C GLY A 17 5.08 3.93 3.51
N GLN A 18 4.47 4.21 2.34
CA GLN A 18 3.28 5.05 2.26
C GLN A 18 2.22 4.62 3.28
N ASP A 19 1.74 3.39 3.17
CA ASP A 19 0.61 2.88 3.96
C ASP A 19 1.00 2.64 5.43
N GLY A 20 2.22 2.14 5.66
CA GLY A 20 2.76 1.93 7.00
C GLY A 20 2.85 3.21 7.80
N SER A 21 3.22 4.32 7.18
CA SER A 21 3.34 5.62 7.85
C SER A 21 1.98 6.22 8.22
N TYR A 22 0.95 6.09 7.35
CA TYR A 22 -0.41 6.49 7.70
C TYR A 22 -1.00 5.61 8.79
N LEU A 23 -0.78 4.31 8.71
CA LEU A 23 -1.26 3.39 9.74
C LEU A 23 -0.57 3.66 11.10
N CYS A 24 0.73 3.95 11.11
CA CYS A 24 1.46 4.37 12.30
C CYS A 24 0.81 5.62 12.94
N GLU A 25 0.51 6.64 12.13
CA GLU A 25 -0.17 7.85 12.58
C GLU A 25 -1.56 7.55 13.15
N ILE A 26 -2.36 6.74 12.47
CA ILE A 26 -3.71 6.35 12.90
C ILE A 26 -3.67 5.64 14.25
N LEU A 27 -2.80 4.64 14.40
CA LEU A 27 -2.70 3.83 15.61
C LEU A 27 -2.15 4.64 16.79
N ALA A 28 -1.12 5.47 16.56
CA ALA A 28 -0.57 6.35 17.60
C ALA A 28 -1.63 7.32 18.13
N ARG A 29 -2.41 7.96 17.24
CA ARG A 29 -3.53 8.84 17.63
C ARG A 29 -4.67 8.12 18.36
N LYS A 30 -4.79 6.81 18.17
CA LYS A 30 -5.73 5.94 18.91
C LYS A 30 -5.16 5.39 20.23
N GLY A 31 -3.94 5.83 20.61
CA GLY A 31 -3.32 5.48 21.88
C GLY A 31 -2.60 4.13 21.90
N TYR A 32 -2.34 3.52 20.75
CA TYR A 32 -1.54 2.30 20.69
C TYR A 32 -0.06 2.55 20.99
N GLU A 33 0.61 1.56 21.56
CA GLU A 33 2.06 1.43 21.51
C GLU A 33 2.43 0.88 20.12
N VAL A 34 3.04 1.71 19.27
CA VAL A 34 3.36 1.33 17.89
C VAL A 34 4.81 0.89 17.77
N CYS A 35 5.00 -0.34 17.33
CA CYS A 35 6.27 -0.91 16.93
C CYS A 35 6.34 -1.08 15.41
N GLY A 36 7.52 -0.92 14.83
CA GLY A 36 7.74 -1.10 13.40
C GLY A 36 8.90 -2.01 13.07
N ILE A 37 8.81 -2.68 11.93
CA ILE A 37 9.94 -3.37 11.31
C ILE A 37 10.25 -2.69 9.98
N ALA A 38 11.52 -2.31 9.80
CA ALA A 38 12.05 -1.83 8.53
C ALA A 38 13.38 -2.53 8.23
N LYS A 39 13.58 -3.03 7.00
CA LYS A 39 14.83 -3.70 6.62
C LYS A 39 16.02 -2.73 6.64
N HIS A 40 15.79 -1.50 6.19
CA HIS A 40 16.80 -0.44 6.12
C HIS A 40 16.27 0.81 6.81
N LEU A 41 16.89 1.19 7.92
CA LEU A 41 16.54 2.41 8.67
C LEU A 41 17.02 3.70 8.01
N LEU A 42 17.95 3.62 7.05
CA LEU A 42 18.69 4.75 6.47
C LEU A 42 18.35 5.04 5.00
N GLY A 43 17.34 4.41 4.41
CA GLY A 43 16.90 4.75 3.05
C GLY A 43 16.33 6.17 3.00
N ALA A 44 16.61 6.93 1.92
CA ALA A 44 16.18 8.34 1.80
C ALA A 44 14.68 8.53 2.06
N ASN A 45 13.82 7.67 1.50
CA ASN A 45 12.38 7.75 1.73
C ASN A 45 11.99 7.46 3.19
N SER A 46 12.66 6.48 3.82
CA SER A 46 12.44 6.16 5.24
C SER A 46 12.80 7.32 6.15
N GLN A 47 13.89 8.05 5.82
CA GLN A 47 14.31 9.21 6.59
C GLN A 47 13.31 10.37 6.47
N ILE A 48 12.78 10.63 5.29
CA ILE A 48 11.75 11.66 5.06
C ILE A 48 10.50 11.36 5.90
N ILE A 49 10.01 10.12 5.84
CA ILE A 49 8.84 9.68 6.60
C ILE A 49 9.10 9.76 8.12
N LYS A 50 10.28 9.30 8.56
CA LYS A 50 10.65 9.39 9.98
C LYS A 50 10.66 10.83 10.48
N THR A 51 11.31 11.75 9.74
CA THR A 51 11.35 13.17 10.07
C THR A 51 9.94 13.77 10.14
N TYR A 52 9.05 13.37 9.24
CA TYR A 52 7.65 13.82 9.28
C TYR A 52 6.93 13.31 10.55
N LEU A 53 7.05 12.02 10.88
CA LEU A 53 6.44 11.46 12.08
C LEU A 53 6.97 12.14 13.36
N ASP A 54 8.28 12.39 13.43
CA ASP A 54 8.90 13.11 14.54
C ASP A 54 8.34 14.56 14.65
N LYS A 55 8.17 15.27 13.51
CA LYS A 55 7.58 16.63 13.46
C LYS A 55 6.16 16.67 14.03
N ILE A 56 5.38 15.63 13.82
CA ILE A 56 4.00 15.54 14.35
C ILE A 56 3.89 14.85 15.74
N GLY A 57 5.03 14.61 16.40
CA GLY A 57 5.10 14.05 17.76
C GLY A 57 4.80 12.55 17.85
N ILE A 58 5.03 11.80 16.76
CA ILE A 58 4.82 10.34 16.72
C ILE A 58 6.17 9.64 16.62
N HIS A 59 6.51 8.87 17.66
CA HIS A 59 7.81 8.21 17.84
C HIS A 59 7.66 6.70 18.02
N PRO A 60 7.44 5.94 16.92
CA PRO A 60 7.34 4.48 17.00
C PRO A 60 8.69 3.85 17.37
N THR A 61 8.66 2.73 18.10
CA THR A 61 9.87 1.91 18.29
C THR A 61 10.11 1.08 17.03
N VAL A 62 11.24 1.27 16.34
CA VAL A 62 11.52 0.61 15.07
C VAL A 62 12.72 -0.32 15.15
N TYR A 63 12.53 -1.53 14.66
CA TYR A 63 13.55 -2.60 14.66
C TYR A 63 14.04 -2.89 13.23
N ALA A 64 15.36 -2.99 13.07
CA ALA A 64 15.98 -3.42 11.83
C ALA A 64 16.04 -4.96 11.80
N VAL A 65 15.06 -5.60 11.17
CA VAL A 65 14.99 -7.07 11.07
C VAL A 65 14.60 -7.46 9.65
N ASP A 66 15.33 -8.45 9.09
CA ASP A 66 14.91 -9.11 7.87
C ASP A 66 13.79 -10.11 8.21
N LEU A 67 12.62 -9.96 7.58
CA LEU A 67 11.46 -10.82 7.81
C LEU A 67 11.71 -12.29 7.42
N ASN A 68 12.74 -12.55 6.64
CA ASN A 68 13.19 -13.89 6.26
C ASN A 68 14.14 -14.53 7.28
N ASN A 69 14.68 -13.75 8.21
CA ASN A 69 15.41 -14.31 9.34
C ASN A 69 14.40 -14.79 10.41
N PHE A 70 13.94 -16.02 10.25
CA PHE A 70 12.87 -16.60 11.06
C PHE A 70 13.14 -16.54 12.56
N GLU A 71 14.34 -16.95 13.02
CA GLU A 71 14.66 -16.97 14.45
C GLU A 71 14.65 -15.57 15.05
N ARG A 72 15.26 -14.61 14.38
CA ARG A 72 15.30 -13.23 14.87
C ARG A 72 13.93 -12.58 14.89
N LEU A 73 13.11 -12.86 13.86
CA LEU A 73 11.73 -12.39 13.78
C LEU A 73 10.87 -12.99 14.89
N LYS A 74 11.00 -14.30 15.13
CA LYS A 74 10.31 -15.02 16.20
C LYS A 74 10.65 -14.45 17.58
N GLU A 75 11.92 -14.26 17.88
CA GLU A 75 12.36 -13.67 19.14
C GLU A 75 11.77 -12.27 19.34
N LEU A 76 11.86 -11.42 18.32
CA LEU A 76 11.31 -10.07 18.37
C LEU A 76 9.80 -10.05 18.63
N ILE A 77 9.03 -10.84 17.87
CA ILE A 77 7.57 -10.90 18.01
C ILE A 77 7.17 -11.44 19.40
N LYS A 78 7.87 -12.45 19.91
CA LYS A 78 7.65 -12.97 21.28
C LYS A 78 8.00 -11.94 22.37
N GLN A 79 8.99 -11.08 22.13
CA GLN A 79 9.35 -9.98 23.02
C GLN A 79 8.32 -8.86 23.02
N ILE A 80 7.86 -8.41 21.84
CA ILE A 80 6.88 -7.32 21.69
C ILE A 80 5.51 -7.77 22.17
N ARG A 81 5.09 -9.00 21.83
CA ARG A 81 3.73 -9.54 22.05
C ARG A 81 2.65 -8.59 21.54
N PRO A 82 2.64 -8.28 20.22
CA PRO A 82 1.67 -7.36 19.67
C PRO A 82 0.25 -7.95 19.72
N ASP A 83 -0.74 -7.11 20.02
CA ASP A 83 -2.16 -7.45 19.90
C ASP A 83 -2.58 -7.50 18.43
N GLU A 84 -1.99 -6.63 17.62
CA GLU A 84 -2.31 -6.48 16.20
C GLU A 84 -1.03 -6.40 15.36
N ILE A 85 -1.00 -7.12 14.23
CA ILE A 85 0.11 -7.11 13.27
C ILE A 85 -0.42 -6.68 11.91
N TYR A 86 0.23 -5.68 11.32
CA TYR A 86 -0.09 -5.16 10.00
C TYR A 86 1.09 -5.39 9.06
N HIS A 87 0.90 -6.31 8.12
CA HIS A 87 1.97 -6.72 7.21
C HIS A 87 1.86 -5.94 5.89
N LEU A 88 2.65 -4.87 5.80
CA LEU A 88 2.72 -3.95 4.65
C LEU A 88 4.06 -4.01 3.91
N ALA A 89 5.07 -4.66 4.50
CA ALA A 89 6.35 -4.87 3.82
C ALA A 89 6.16 -5.80 2.63
N ALA A 90 6.53 -5.32 1.44
CA ALA A 90 6.49 -6.11 0.22
C ALA A 90 7.60 -5.66 -0.73
N PHE A 91 8.10 -6.60 -1.53
CA PHE A 91 8.86 -6.28 -2.72
C PHE A 91 7.88 -6.01 -3.87
N HIS A 92 7.91 -4.80 -4.41
CA HIS A 92 7.04 -4.37 -5.50
C HIS A 92 7.86 -3.87 -6.67
N VAL A 93 7.43 -4.21 -7.89
CA VAL A 93 8.02 -3.73 -9.13
C VAL A 93 6.98 -2.90 -9.87
N SER A 94 7.31 -1.65 -10.18
CA SER A 94 6.42 -0.77 -10.95
C SER A 94 6.21 -1.32 -12.38
N ALA A 95 5.12 -0.91 -13.04
CA ALA A 95 4.85 -1.27 -14.44
C ALA A 95 5.82 -0.58 -15.42
N GLU A 96 6.45 0.52 -15.01
CA GLU A 96 7.53 1.20 -15.72
C GLU A 96 8.84 0.88 -14.97
N GLY A 97 9.80 0.23 -15.61
CA GLY A 97 11.06 -0.09 -14.95
C GLY A 97 12.01 -0.95 -15.78
N ALA A 98 13.28 -0.89 -15.46
CA ALA A 98 14.36 -1.53 -16.20
C ALA A 98 14.23 -3.05 -16.28
N ASN A 99 14.71 -3.59 -17.40
CA ASN A 99 14.84 -5.02 -17.73
C ASN A 99 15.75 -5.78 -16.73
N ASN A 100 15.24 -6.07 -15.54
CA ASN A 100 15.89 -7.02 -14.64
C ASN A 100 15.47 -8.45 -15.03
N THR A 101 16.43 -9.36 -15.02
CA THR A 101 16.22 -10.76 -15.41
C THR A 101 15.02 -11.34 -14.65
N LYS A 102 14.01 -11.81 -15.39
CA LYS A 102 12.74 -12.33 -14.87
C LYS A 102 12.91 -13.37 -13.74
N ASN A 103 13.93 -14.21 -13.82
CA ASN A 103 14.20 -15.26 -12.84
C ASN A 103 14.68 -14.72 -11.49
N PHE A 104 15.51 -13.68 -11.47
CA PHE A 104 15.97 -13.05 -10.22
C PHE A 104 14.81 -12.34 -9.51
N MET A 105 13.94 -11.70 -10.28
CA MET A 105 12.74 -11.04 -9.79
C MET A 105 11.74 -12.03 -9.18
N ALA A 106 11.52 -13.19 -9.80
CA ALA A 106 10.64 -14.24 -9.28
C ALA A 106 11.10 -14.73 -7.89
N LYS A 107 12.41 -14.97 -7.73
CA LYS A 107 12.99 -15.36 -6.45
C LYS A 107 12.79 -14.28 -5.37
N GLN A 108 13.06 -13.01 -5.71
CA GLN A 108 12.87 -11.91 -4.77
C GLN A 108 11.40 -11.75 -4.34
N LEU A 109 10.45 -11.86 -5.27
CA LEU A 109 9.02 -11.81 -4.95
C LEU A 109 8.62 -12.95 -4.02
N TYR A 110 9.11 -14.17 -4.25
CA TYR A 110 8.85 -15.29 -3.35
C TYR A 110 9.45 -15.04 -1.96
N ASP A 111 10.74 -14.73 -1.89
CA ASP A 111 11.46 -14.55 -0.61
C ASP A 111 10.86 -13.41 0.22
N TYR A 112 10.61 -12.24 -0.40
CA TYR A 112 10.18 -11.06 0.35
C TYR A 112 8.67 -10.96 0.57
N ASN A 113 7.85 -11.55 -0.27
CA ASN A 113 6.41 -11.50 -0.13
C ASN A 113 5.87 -12.78 0.53
N VAL A 114 6.07 -13.92 -0.14
CA VAL A 114 5.45 -15.18 0.31
C VAL A 114 6.10 -15.71 1.59
N GLN A 115 7.44 -15.78 1.61
CA GLN A 115 8.17 -16.35 2.75
C GLN A 115 8.01 -15.48 4.01
N SER A 116 8.06 -14.15 3.88
CA SER A 116 7.87 -13.25 5.03
C SER A 116 6.46 -13.37 5.62
N THR A 117 5.44 -13.46 4.76
CA THR A 117 4.05 -13.68 5.19
C THR A 117 3.91 -15.04 5.88
N SER A 118 4.49 -16.10 5.31
CA SER A 118 4.51 -17.44 5.92
C SER A 118 5.12 -17.44 7.31
N ASN A 119 6.28 -16.78 7.48
CA ASN A 119 6.96 -16.67 8.76
C ASN A 119 6.08 -15.97 9.81
N LEU A 120 5.47 -14.83 9.46
CA LEU A 120 4.60 -14.08 10.37
C LEU A 120 3.38 -14.90 10.80
N LEU A 121 2.69 -15.50 9.84
CA LEU A 121 1.50 -16.32 10.12
C LEU A 121 1.82 -17.53 11.01
N TYR A 122 2.93 -18.22 10.73
CA TYR A 122 3.39 -19.33 11.55
C TYR A 122 3.70 -18.91 12.98
N ILE A 123 4.47 -17.83 13.15
CA ILE A 123 4.85 -17.30 14.48
C ILE A 123 3.59 -16.90 15.27
N CYS A 124 2.63 -16.22 14.63
CA CYS A 124 1.38 -15.86 15.28
C CYS A 124 0.59 -17.10 15.71
N HIS A 125 0.44 -18.07 14.81
CA HIS A 125 -0.33 -19.29 15.09
C HIS A 125 0.27 -20.11 16.24
N GLU A 126 1.59 -20.23 16.28
CA GLU A 126 2.26 -21.05 17.31
C GLU A 126 2.43 -20.34 18.66
N TYR A 127 2.69 -19.05 18.64
CA TYR A 127 3.13 -18.34 19.85
C TYR A 127 2.21 -17.23 20.34
N LEU A 128 1.31 -16.72 19.46
CA LEU A 128 0.48 -15.53 19.73
C LEU A 128 -0.92 -15.71 19.12
N LYS A 129 -1.62 -16.76 19.47
CA LYS A 129 -2.94 -17.12 18.87
C LYS A 129 -4.01 -16.03 18.99
N GLU A 130 -3.90 -15.17 20.01
CA GLU A 130 -4.84 -14.07 20.23
C GLU A 130 -4.51 -12.82 19.38
N SER A 131 -3.31 -12.78 18.79
CA SER A 131 -2.93 -11.64 17.94
C SER A 131 -3.71 -11.67 16.63
N LYS A 132 -4.16 -10.49 16.19
CA LYS A 132 -4.83 -10.31 14.91
C LYS A 132 -3.80 -9.90 13.85
N ILE A 133 -3.87 -10.50 12.68
CA ILE A 133 -2.96 -10.14 11.57
C ILE A 133 -3.75 -9.70 10.35
N VAL A 134 -3.39 -8.53 9.80
CA VAL A 134 -3.94 -8.00 8.55
C VAL A 134 -2.79 -7.83 7.55
N THR A 135 -2.91 -8.48 6.40
CA THR A 135 -1.93 -8.41 5.32
C THR A 135 -2.42 -7.54 4.17
N ALA A 136 -1.51 -6.92 3.43
CA ALA A 136 -1.84 -6.17 2.23
C ALA A 136 -1.84 -7.07 0.99
N GLY A 137 -3.01 -7.28 0.40
CA GLY A 137 -3.19 -7.84 -0.94
C GLY A 137 -3.02 -6.76 -2.02
N SER A 138 -3.47 -7.06 -3.24
CA SER A 138 -3.36 -6.15 -4.38
C SER A 138 -4.44 -6.44 -5.42
N CYS A 139 -4.94 -5.41 -6.11
CA CYS A 139 -5.80 -5.58 -7.27
C CYS A 139 -5.14 -6.40 -8.40
N LEU A 140 -3.80 -6.49 -8.40
CA LEU A 140 -3.07 -7.34 -9.36
C LEU A 140 -3.27 -8.85 -9.15
N MET A 141 -3.96 -9.25 -8.09
CA MET A 141 -4.45 -10.62 -7.94
C MET A 141 -5.57 -10.94 -8.95
N PHE A 142 -6.15 -9.92 -9.59
CA PHE A 142 -7.23 -10.00 -10.57
C PHE A 142 -6.80 -9.56 -11.99
N ASP A 143 -5.52 -9.34 -12.26
CA ASP A 143 -5.06 -8.67 -13.49
C ASP A 143 -5.23 -9.49 -14.79
N ASP A 144 -5.68 -10.74 -14.69
CA ASP A 144 -6.06 -11.61 -15.80
C ASP A 144 -7.50 -12.18 -15.65
N CYS A 145 -8.33 -11.51 -14.87
CA CYS A 145 -9.71 -11.92 -14.61
C CYS A 145 -10.67 -11.24 -15.60
N ASP A 146 -11.66 -11.98 -16.11
CA ASP A 146 -12.61 -11.48 -17.10
C ASP A 146 -13.71 -10.59 -16.50
N SER A 147 -13.77 -10.44 -15.17
CA SER A 147 -14.76 -9.62 -14.49
C SER A 147 -14.46 -8.13 -14.67
N VAL A 148 -15.48 -7.36 -15.02
CA VAL A 148 -15.37 -5.89 -15.14
C VAL A 148 -15.19 -5.21 -13.79
N ILE A 149 -15.81 -5.76 -12.74
CA ILE A 149 -15.74 -5.27 -11.35
C ILE A 149 -15.29 -6.43 -10.47
N GLN A 150 -14.29 -6.21 -9.62
CA GLN A 150 -13.74 -7.22 -8.75
C GLN A 150 -14.20 -7.01 -7.30
N SER A 151 -14.67 -8.09 -6.69
CA SER A 151 -15.09 -8.16 -5.28
C SER A 151 -14.35 -9.29 -4.56
N GLU A 152 -14.64 -9.50 -3.30
CA GLU A 152 -14.09 -10.59 -2.47
C GLU A 152 -14.45 -11.98 -2.98
N THR A 153 -15.53 -12.09 -3.78
CA THR A 153 -16.01 -13.34 -4.39
C THR A 153 -15.46 -13.58 -5.78
N THR A 154 -14.83 -12.58 -6.41
CA THR A 154 -14.21 -12.73 -7.72
C THR A 154 -13.02 -13.69 -7.63
N PRO A 155 -12.94 -14.75 -8.47
CA PRO A 155 -11.79 -15.65 -8.48
C PRO A 155 -10.50 -14.90 -8.79
N PHE A 156 -9.46 -15.17 -8.02
CA PHE A 156 -8.13 -14.64 -8.32
C PHE A 156 -7.56 -15.28 -9.59
N LYS A 157 -7.10 -14.44 -10.51
CA LYS A 157 -6.39 -14.84 -11.73
C LYS A 157 -5.40 -13.73 -12.09
N SER A 158 -4.13 -14.07 -12.14
CA SER A 158 -3.07 -13.10 -12.42
C SER A 158 -2.07 -13.65 -13.43
N ALA A 159 -1.68 -12.80 -14.38
CA ALA A 159 -0.60 -13.04 -15.34
C ALA A 159 0.74 -12.45 -14.87
N SER A 160 0.79 -11.77 -13.73
CA SER A 160 2.01 -11.15 -13.21
C SER A 160 2.61 -11.92 -12.03
N LEU A 161 3.95 -12.01 -11.98
CA LEU A 161 4.65 -12.64 -10.85
C LEU A 161 4.30 -11.97 -9.50
N TYR A 162 4.11 -10.66 -9.50
CA TYR A 162 3.68 -9.95 -8.30
C TYR A 162 2.27 -10.34 -7.87
N GLY A 163 1.31 -10.34 -8.80
CA GLY A 163 -0.05 -10.79 -8.50
C GLY A 163 -0.09 -12.24 -8.02
N LEU A 164 0.69 -13.13 -8.64
CA LEU A 164 0.82 -14.53 -8.20
C LEU A 164 1.41 -14.64 -6.78
N SER A 165 2.42 -13.82 -6.43
CA SER A 165 2.94 -13.80 -5.07
C SER A 165 1.87 -13.37 -4.06
N LYS A 166 1.06 -12.35 -4.39
CA LYS A 166 -0.03 -11.86 -3.55
C LYS A 166 -1.18 -12.86 -3.41
N ILE A 167 -1.47 -13.62 -4.46
CA ILE A 167 -2.42 -14.76 -4.37
C ILE A 167 -1.89 -15.83 -3.41
N SER A 168 -0.60 -16.17 -3.49
CA SER A 168 0.04 -17.15 -2.60
C SER A 168 -0.02 -16.70 -1.13
N GLU A 169 0.27 -15.42 -0.85
CA GLU A 169 0.12 -14.84 0.49
C GLU A 169 -1.33 -14.97 1.00
N ASN A 170 -2.33 -14.61 0.18
CA ASN A 170 -3.74 -14.72 0.58
C ASN A 170 -4.17 -16.18 0.85
N MET A 171 -3.66 -17.14 0.08
CA MET A 171 -3.92 -18.55 0.31
C MET A 171 -3.36 -19.02 1.67
N LEU A 172 -2.17 -18.55 2.06
CA LEU A 172 -1.62 -18.81 3.40
C LEU A 172 -2.49 -18.15 4.49
N VAL A 173 -2.91 -16.89 4.30
CA VAL A 173 -3.82 -16.21 5.23
C VAL A 173 -5.11 -17.01 5.41
N LYS A 174 -5.74 -17.47 4.32
CA LYS A 174 -6.95 -18.30 4.36
C LYS A 174 -6.73 -19.65 5.06
N TYR A 175 -5.56 -20.26 4.87
CA TYR A 175 -5.20 -21.50 5.55
C TYR A 175 -5.13 -21.29 7.07
N TYR A 176 -4.34 -20.31 7.55
CA TYR A 176 -4.20 -20.05 8.98
C TYR A 176 -5.49 -19.53 9.64
N ARG A 177 -6.31 -18.79 8.90
CA ARG A 177 -7.67 -18.41 9.35
C ARG A 177 -8.54 -19.64 9.64
N LYS A 178 -8.47 -20.67 8.79
CA LYS A 178 -9.15 -21.95 9.03
C LYS A 178 -8.60 -22.71 10.25
N GLN A 179 -7.34 -22.46 10.62
CA GLN A 179 -6.72 -23.00 11.84
C GLN A 179 -7.03 -22.15 13.10
N GLY A 180 -7.90 -21.16 12.99
CA GLY A 180 -8.37 -20.34 14.11
C GLY A 180 -7.59 -19.04 14.35
N LEU A 181 -6.56 -18.71 13.54
CA LEU A 181 -5.90 -17.43 13.64
C LEU A 181 -6.79 -16.30 13.07
N HIS A 182 -6.91 -15.18 13.77
CA HIS A 182 -7.57 -14.01 13.22
C HIS A 182 -6.68 -13.35 12.14
N ALA A 183 -6.78 -13.86 10.91
CA ALA A 183 -5.95 -13.42 9.79
C ALA A 183 -6.81 -12.96 8.60
N SER A 184 -6.53 -11.77 8.08
CA SER A 184 -7.28 -11.09 7.02
C SER A 184 -6.36 -10.52 5.94
N THR A 185 -6.87 -10.41 4.71
CA THR A 185 -6.19 -9.71 3.62
C THR A 185 -6.99 -8.50 3.18
N ALA A 186 -6.40 -7.31 3.22
CA ALA A 186 -6.92 -6.11 2.60
C ALA A 186 -6.61 -6.13 1.11
N LEU A 187 -7.60 -6.34 0.25
CA LEU A 187 -7.46 -6.39 -1.20
C LEU A 187 -7.39 -4.95 -1.74
N PHE A 188 -6.19 -4.40 -1.76
CA PHE A 188 -5.93 -3.02 -2.12
C PHE A 188 -6.04 -2.77 -3.62
N PHE A 189 -6.88 -1.82 -4.01
CA PHE A 189 -6.83 -1.17 -5.30
C PHE A 189 -5.80 -0.04 -5.29
N ASN A 190 -5.56 0.63 -6.40
CA ASN A 190 -4.53 1.67 -6.43
C ASN A 190 -4.87 2.79 -5.44
N HIS A 191 -3.88 3.23 -4.69
CA HIS A 191 -4.05 4.28 -3.69
C HIS A 191 -2.80 5.12 -3.59
N GLU A 192 -2.99 6.41 -3.52
CA GLU A 192 -1.95 7.39 -3.72
C GLU A 192 -1.91 8.40 -2.58
N SER A 193 -0.80 9.09 -2.46
CA SER A 193 -0.63 10.20 -1.52
C SER A 193 0.66 10.98 -1.79
N SER A 194 0.87 12.05 -1.06
CA SER A 194 2.15 12.77 -1.01
C SER A 194 3.33 11.89 -0.55
N ARG A 195 3.06 10.82 0.23
CA ARG A 195 4.06 9.87 0.75
C ARG A 195 4.42 8.76 -0.25
N ARG A 196 3.84 8.78 -1.46
CA ARG A 196 4.14 7.82 -2.52
C ARG A 196 5.58 7.96 -3.00
N SER A 197 6.26 6.86 -3.26
CA SER A 197 7.62 6.90 -3.80
C SER A 197 7.63 7.37 -5.26
N ASN A 198 8.75 8.00 -5.68
CA ASN A 198 8.91 8.61 -7.01
C ASN A 198 8.80 7.62 -8.18
N ASN A 199 8.89 6.32 -7.94
CA ASN A 199 8.81 5.28 -8.98
C ASN A 199 7.38 5.01 -9.47
N PHE A 200 6.36 5.62 -8.86
CA PHE A 200 4.97 5.43 -9.24
C PHE A 200 4.50 6.57 -10.15
N VAL A 201 3.67 6.20 -11.13
CA VAL A 201 3.25 7.09 -12.21
C VAL A 201 2.58 8.38 -11.70
N THR A 202 1.73 8.30 -10.70
CA THR A 202 1.04 9.46 -10.12
C THR A 202 2.01 10.45 -9.47
N LYS A 203 2.97 9.96 -8.68
CA LYS A 203 4.00 10.81 -8.07
C LYS A 203 4.93 11.40 -9.13
N LYS A 204 5.30 10.62 -10.15
CA LYS A 204 6.08 11.10 -11.31
C LYS A 204 5.35 12.22 -12.03
N ILE A 205 4.05 12.08 -12.30
CA ILE A 205 3.23 13.12 -12.96
C ILE A 205 3.22 14.40 -12.11
N VAL A 206 2.82 14.32 -10.84
CA VAL A 206 2.73 15.50 -9.96
C VAL A 206 4.08 16.22 -9.88
N LYS A 207 5.17 15.50 -9.62
CA LYS A 207 6.51 16.06 -9.53
C LYS A 207 6.97 16.72 -10.82
N SER A 208 6.76 16.05 -11.97
CA SER A 208 7.16 16.59 -13.27
C SER A 208 6.34 17.83 -13.66
N MET A 209 5.02 17.80 -13.43
CA MET A 209 4.15 18.93 -13.74
C MET A 209 4.42 20.14 -12.83
N VAL A 210 4.75 19.93 -11.56
CA VAL A 210 5.21 21.02 -10.67
C VAL A 210 6.54 21.59 -11.16
N ALA A 211 7.50 20.76 -11.60
CA ALA A 211 8.75 21.25 -12.18
C ALA A 211 8.52 22.03 -13.48
N ILE A 212 7.54 21.62 -14.30
CA ILE A 212 7.14 22.36 -15.52
C ILE A 212 6.53 23.72 -15.16
N SER A 213 5.64 23.79 -14.17
CA SER A 213 5.04 25.06 -13.74
C SER A 213 6.09 26.06 -13.22
N LYS A 214 7.19 25.55 -12.66
CA LYS A 214 8.36 26.34 -12.22
C LYS A 214 9.39 26.61 -13.34
N GLN A 215 9.13 26.15 -14.57
CA GLN A 215 10.06 26.24 -15.72
C GLN A 215 11.39 25.48 -15.52
N GLU A 216 11.45 24.54 -14.59
CA GLU A 216 12.61 23.70 -14.28
C GLU A 216 12.69 22.47 -15.21
N LEU A 217 11.57 22.09 -15.84
CA LEU A 217 11.46 20.97 -16.76
C LEU A 217 10.61 21.38 -17.97
N GLN A 218 10.95 20.89 -19.17
CA GLN A 218 10.16 21.15 -20.38
C GLN A 218 9.22 20.00 -20.71
N THR A 219 9.73 18.76 -20.67
CA THR A 219 8.97 17.55 -21.02
C THR A 219 9.37 16.38 -20.14
N PHE A 220 8.48 15.41 -20.02
CA PHE A 220 8.76 14.11 -19.40
C PHE A 220 8.06 12.98 -20.14
N THR A 221 8.52 11.74 -19.93
CA THR A 221 8.05 10.60 -20.70
C THR A 221 7.10 9.72 -19.84
N LEU A 222 5.96 9.34 -20.43
CA LEU A 222 5.01 8.40 -19.87
C LEU A 222 4.72 7.28 -20.87
N GLY A 223 4.15 6.19 -20.37
CA GLY A 223 3.68 5.07 -21.20
C GLY A 223 2.27 5.32 -21.76
N ASP A 224 1.33 4.39 -21.49
CA ASP A 224 -0.04 4.46 -22.00
C ASP A 224 -0.92 5.44 -21.20
N LEU A 225 -1.25 6.57 -21.80
CA LEU A 225 -2.11 7.59 -21.19
C LEU A 225 -3.58 7.16 -21.07
N LYS A 226 -4.01 6.15 -21.82
CA LYS A 226 -5.37 5.64 -21.81
C LYS A 226 -5.60 4.56 -20.76
N ALA A 227 -4.54 4.05 -20.14
CA ALA A 227 -4.62 3.06 -19.07
C ALA A 227 -5.46 3.60 -17.90
N LYS A 228 -6.49 2.85 -17.52
CA LYS A 228 -7.41 3.24 -16.44
C LYS A 228 -7.03 2.57 -15.12
N LYS A 229 -7.22 3.31 -14.03
CA LYS A 229 -6.95 2.85 -12.65
C LYS A 229 -8.05 3.36 -11.71
N ASP A 230 -8.34 2.53 -10.71
CA ASP A 230 -9.15 2.91 -9.55
C ASP A 230 -8.19 3.50 -8.51
N TRP A 231 -8.20 4.82 -8.33
CA TRP A 231 -7.34 5.50 -7.38
C TRP A 231 -8.10 6.02 -6.17
N GLY A 232 -7.61 5.71 -4.99
CA GLY A 232 -8.08 6.26 -3.72
C GLY A 232 -6.95 6.89 -2.89
N TRP A 233 -7.29 7.48 -1.74
CA TRP A 233 -6.34 8.05 -0.81
C TRP A 233 -5.75 6.98 0.13
N ALA A 234 -4.43 6.87 0.17
CA ALA A 234 -3.73 5.84 0.94
C ALA A 234 -4.08 5.82 2.45
N LYS A 235 -4.40 6.97 3.04
CA LYS A 235 -4.82 7.06 4.44
C LYS A 235 -6.14 6.32 4.71
N ASP A 236 -7.08 6.35 3.77
CA ASP A 236 -8.34 5.61 3.88
C ASP A 236 -8.10 4.10 3.85
N TYR A 237 -7.17 3.64 3.04
CA TYR A 237 -6.80 2.22 2.92
C TYR A 237 -6.10 1.73 4.19
N ALA A 238 -5.17 2.52 4.72
CA ALA A 238 -4.56 2.26 6.03
C ALA A 238 -5.61 2.21 7.16
N TYR A 239 -6.59 3.11 7.13
CA TYR A 239 -7.71 3.09 8.08
C TYR A 239 -8.58 1.85 7.91
N GLY A 240 -8.78 1.38 6.68
CA GLY A 240 -9.47 0.12 6.39
C GLY A 240 -8.80 -1.08 7.06
N MET A 241 -7.47 -1.18 7.00
CA MET A 241 -6.74 -2.24 7.70
C MET A 241 -6.95 -2.19 9.23
N TYR A 242 -6.92 -0.98 9.80
CA TYR A 242 -7.23 -0.81 11.21
C TYR A 242 -8.65 -1.34 11.54
N LEU A 243 -9.66 -0.98 10.75
CA LEU A 243 -11.03 -1.44 10.95
C LEU A 243 -11.15 -2.96 10.84
N MET A 244 -10.45 -3.59 9.88
CA MET A 244 -10.43 -5.04 9.72
C MET A 244 -9.90 -5.76 10.99
N ALA A 245 -8.89 -5.19 11.65
CA ALA A 245 -8.37 -5.74 12.91
C ALA A 245 -9.36 -5.57 14.08
N GLN A 246 -10.34 -4.66 13.99
CA GLN A 246 -11.33 -4.48 15.06
C GLN A 246 -12.53 -5.46 14.95
N THR A 247 -12.66 -6.20 13.85
CA THR A 247 -13.76 -7.15 13.68
C THR A 247 -13.60 -8.40 14.58
N ASP A 248 -14.72 -9.03 14.94
CA ASP A 248 -14.71 -10.30 15.68
C ASP A 248 -14.35 -11.48 14.78
N LYS A 249 -14.71 -11.41 13.51
CA LYS A 249 -14.46 -12.48 12.53
C LYS A 249 -13.55 -11.96 11.42
N ALA A 250 -12.44 -12.65 11.20
CA ALA A 250 -11.51 -12.34 10.14
C ALA A 250 -12.13 -12.62 8.75
N LYS A 251 -12.11 -11.61 7.89
CA LYS A 251 -12.52 -11.70 6.47
C LYS A 251 -11.55 -10.89 5.61
N ASP A 252 -11.53 -11.17 4.31
CA ASP A 252 -10.86 -10.32 3.33
C ASP A 252 -11.84 -9.22 2.89
N TYR A 253 -11.33 -8.04 2.59
CA TYR A 253 -12.13 -6.90 2.12
C TYR A 253 -11.45 -6.18 0.97
N VAL A 254 -12.23 -5.84 -0.06
CA VAL A 254 -11.80 -4.94 -1.13
C VAL A 254 -11.85 -3.51 -0.62
N LEU A 255 -10.71 -2.82 -0.72
CA LEU A 255 -10.60 -1.39 -0.46
C LEU A 255 -10.29 -0.69 -1.79
N ALA A 256 -11.27 0.08 -2.27
CA ALA A 256 -11.27 0.70 -3.61
C ALA A 256 -12.09 1.99 -3.61
N SER A 257 -11.80 2.89 -4.55
CA SER A 257 -12.63 4.08 -4.75
C SER A 257 -13.95 3.72 -5.47
N GLY A 258 -13.96 2.64 -6.26
CA GLY A 258 -15.07 2.23 -7.09
C GLY A 258 -15.22 3.07 -8.35
N ARG A 259 -14.19 3.81 -8.77
CA ARG A 259 -14.16 4.64 -9.96
C ARG A 259 -12.86 4.49 -10.72
N ASN A 260 -12.96 4.38 -12.02
CA ASN A 260 -11.80 4.33 -12.92
C ASN A 260 -11.56 5.69 -13.58
N TYR A 261 -10.28 6.08 -13.57
CA TYR A 261 -9.78 7.25 -14.28
C TYR A 261 -8.59 6.86 -15.15
N SER A 262 -8.44 7.48 -16.32
CA SER A 262 -7.27 7.30 -17.17
C SER A 262 -6.06 8.09 -16.61
N ILE A 263 -4.87 7.74 -17.09
CA ILE A 263 -3.66 8.54 -16.82
C ILE A 263 -3.85 9.97 -17.34
N SER A 264 -4.50 10.13 -18.51
CA SER A 264 -4.80 11.47 -19.06
C SER A 264 -5.74 12.27 -18.16
N ASP A 265 -6.79 11.64 -17.57
CA ASP A 265 -7.69 12.34 -16.64
C ASP A 265 -6.90 12.83 -15.40
N PHE A 266 -5.98 12.02 -14.89
CA PHE A 266 -5.13 12.41 -13.76
C PHE A 266 -4.21 13.60 -14.11
N ILE A 267 -3.60 13.58 -15.31
CA ILE A 267 -2.75 14.68 -15.78
C ILE A 267 -3.56 15.95 -15.94
N GLU A 268 -4.76 15.88 -16.52
CA GLU A 268 -5.65 17.02 -16.71
C GLU A 268 -5.98 17.70 -15.38
N ILE A 269 -6.34 16.94 -14.35
CA ILE A 269 -6.60 17.48 -13.01
C ILE A 269 -5.34 18.18 -12.43
N VAL A 270 -4.15 17.60 -12.62
CA VAL A 270 -2.89 18.22 -12.17
C VAL A 270 -2.60 19.50 -12.95
N ALA A 271 -2.82 19.49 -14.27
CA ALA A 271 -2.61 20.64 -15.15
C ALA A 271 -3.53 21.81 -14.78
N ASP A 272 -4.81 21.51 -14.56
CA ASP A 272 -5.81 22.50 -14.12
C ASP A 272 -5.41 23.15 -12.80
N LYS A 273 -4.96 22.34 -11.80
CA LYS A 273 -4.49 22.85 -10.50
C LYS A 273 -3.26 23.76 -10.62
N LEU A 274 -2.39 23.52 -11.61
CA LEU A 274 -1.16 24.27 -11.83
C LEU A 274 -1.31 25.37 -12.89
N ASN A 275 -2.50 25.59 -13.46
CA ASN A 275 -2.79 26.50 -14.56
C ASN A 275 -1.88 26.26 -15.78
N ILE A 276 -1.67 25.00 -16.16
CA ILE A 276 -0.86 24.60 -17.31
C ILE A 276 -1.79 24.34 -18.50
N ASP A 277 -1.88 25.30 -19.42
CA ASP A 277 -2.57 25.14 -20.69
C ASP A 277 -1.80 24.19 -21.63
N ASN A 278 -2.56 23.42 -22.45
CA ASN A 278 -1.99 22.52 -23.46
C ASN A 278 -0.93 21.57 -22.89
N TRP A 279 -1.24 20.92 -21.77
CA TRP A 279 -0.34 20.00 -21.06
C TRP A 279 0.24 18.90 -21.96
N GLN A 280 -0.44 18.56 -23.07
CA GLN A 280 -0.02 17.53 -24.05
C GLN A 280 1.40 17.80 -24.62
N LYS A 281 1.76 19.07 -24.81
CA LYS A 281 3.09 19.47 -25.33
C LYS A 281 4.25 19.11 -24.39
N HIS A 282 3.95 18.82 -23.12
CA HIS A 282 4.93 18.50 -22.10
C HIS A 282 5.13 17.00 -21.92
N ILE A 283 4.39 16.15 -22.63
CA ILE A 283 4.43 14.70 -22.44
C ILE A 283 4.90 13.99 -23.70
N ASN A 284 6.01 13.27 -23.58
CA ASN A 284 6.48 12.32 -24.57
C ASN A 284 5.87 10.93 -24.27
N VAL A 285 5.10 10.36 -25.20
CA VAL A 285 4.53 9.02 -25.04
C VAL A 285 5.48 7.99 -25.62
N ASP A 286 5.92 7.04 -24.75
CA ASP A 286 6.76 5.92 -25.17
C ASP A 286 6.20 4.62 -24.59
N TYR A 287 5.58 3.82 -25.47
CA TYR A 287 5.03 2.51 -25.09
C TYR A 287 6.08 1.46 -24.75
N ASN A 288 7.36 1.67 -25.11
CA ASN A 288 8.43 0.70 -24.82
C ASN A 288 8.84 0.68 -23.35
N ILE A 289 8.52 1.73 -22.59
CA ILE A 289 8.79 1.75 -21.14
C ILE A 289 7.80 0.89 -20.33
N ILE A 290 6.71 0.43 -20.97
CA ILE A 290 5.69 -0.40 -20.32
C ILE A 290 6.18 -1.84 -20.28
N THR A 291 6.52 -2.32 -19.10
CA THR A 291 6.98 -3.70 -18.87
C THR A 291 5.83 -4.70 -18.73
N ARG A 292 4.62 -4.21 -18.46
CA ARG A 292 3.42 -5.02 -18.29
C ARG A 292 2.19 -4.35 -18.93
N LYS A 293 1.66 -4.97 -19.97
CA LYS A 293 0.34 -4.60 -20.51
C LYS A 293 -0.72 -5.30 -19.68
N MET A 294 -1.69 -4.55 -19.19
CA MET A 294 -2.86 -5.10 -18.54
C MET A 294 -3.94 -5.36 -19.59
N GLN A 295 -4.51 -6.56 -19.56
CA GLN A 295 -5.55 -6.95 -20.51
C GLN A 295 -6.89 -6.31 -20.14
N TYR A 296 -7.15 -6.12 -18.83
CA TYR A 296 -8.43 -5.63 -18.31
C TYR A 296 -8.23 -4.45 -17.38
N ASN A 297 -9.25 -3.62 -17.28
CA ASN A 297 -9.31 -2.56 -16.28
C ASN A 297 -9.66 -3.18 -14.92
N LEU A 298 -8.99 -2.73 -13.87
CA LEU A 298 -9.27 -3.14 -12.50
C LEU A 298 -10.15 -2.07 -11.84
N LEU A 299 -11.34 -2.49 -11.40
CA LEU A 299 -12.32 -1.65 -10.71
C LEU A 299 -12.85 -2.42 -9.49
N GLY A 300 -12.65 -1.90 -8.29
CA GLY A 300 -13.01 -2.58 -7.06
C GLY A 300 -14.45 -2.31 -6.61
N ASP A 301 -15.12 -3.36 -6.16
CA ASP A 301 -16.38 -3.23 -5.41
C ASP A 301 -16.09 -3.29 -3.91
N CYS A 302 -16.14 -2.15 -3.25
CA CYS A 302 -15.92 -2.01 -1.81
C CYS A 302 -17.22 -2.07 -0.98
N SER A 303 -18.31 -2.61 -1.54
CA SER A 303 -19.62 -2.66 -0.87
C SER A 303 -19.59 -3.44 0.44
N LEU A 304 -18.83 -4.54 0.50
CA LEU A 304 -18.66 -5.33 1.73
C LEU A 304 -17.96 -4.53 2.83
N ALA A 305 -16.87 -3.84 2.50
CA ALA A 305 -16.15 -2.98 3.44
C ALA A 305 -17.02 -1.82 3.94
N LYS A 306 -17.85 -1.24 3.07
CA LYS A 306 -18.83 -0.21 3.48
C LYS A 306 -19.87 -0.76 4.44
N ALA A 307 -20.43 -1.93 4.15
CA ALA A 307 -21.51 -2.52 4.93
C ALA A 307 -21.03 -3.02 6.31
N GLU A 308 -19.91 -3.73 6.37
CA GLU A 308 -19.47 -4.41 7.59
C GLU A 308 -18.48 -3.61 8.43
N LEU A 309 -17.63 -2.78 7.80
CA LEU A 309 -16.61 -1.98 8.48
C LEU A 309 -17.01 -0.50 8.63
N ASN A 310 -18.13 -0.08 8.02
CA ASN A 310 -18.45 1.35 7.85
C ASN A 310 -17.29 2.14 7.21
N TRP A 311 -16.50 1.45 6.38
CA TRP A 311 -15.38 2.04 5.67
C TRP A 311 -15.87 2.85 4.45
N LYS A 312 -15.22 3.95 4.19
CA LYS A 312 -15.47 4.76 2.99
C LYS A 312 -14.19 5.49 2.56
N HIS A 313 -14.04 5.70 1.28
CA HIS A 313 -13.05 6.66 0.79
C HIS A 313 -13.52 8.09 1.10
N THR A 314 -12.63 8.95 1.53
CA THR A 314 -12.96 10.30 2.03
C THR A 314 -12.65 11.39 1.02
N LEU A 315 -11.72 11.19 0.10
CA LEU A 315 -11.32 12.16 -0.91
C LEU A 315 -11.76 11.73 -2.31
N SER A 316 -12.29 12.67 -3.11
CA SER A 316 -12.39 12.52 -4.55
C SER A 316 -10.99 12.52 -5.19
N LEU A 317 -10.87 12.10 -6.48
CA LEU A 317 -9.58 12.16 -7.18
C LEU A 317 -9.06 13.61 -7.27
N VAL A 318 -9.93 14.59 -7.50
CA VAL A 318 -9.56 16.01 -7.53
C VAL A 318 -8.93 16.45 -6.19
N GLN A 319 -9.59 16.16 -5.07
CA GLN A 319 -9.07 16.50 -3.74
C GLN A 319 -7.76 15.77 -3.42
N LEU A 320 -7.61 14.52 -3.87
CA LEU A 320 -6.36 13.76 -3.71
C LEU A 320 -5.22 14.41 -4.51
N VAL A 321 -5.49 14.80 -5.75
CA VAL A 321 -4.51 15.50 -6.61
C VAL A 321 -4.15 16.86 -6.00
N ASP A 322 -5.14 17.63 -5.53
CA ASP A 322 -4.89 18.90 -4.84
C ASP A 322 -3.90 18.72 -3.68
N LEU A 323 -4.15 17.74 -2.82
CA LEU A 323 -3.28 17.40 -1.69
C LEU A 323 -1.86 17.04 -2.17
N MET A 324 -1.74 16.21 -3.22
CA MET A 324 -0.43 15.79 -3.73
C MET A 324 0.34 16.95 -4.37
N VAL A 325 -0.33 17.85 -5.10
CA VAL A 325 0.29 19.03 -5.74
C VAL A 325 0.72 20.03 -4.67
N GLU A 326 -0.12 20.35 -3.70
CA GLU A 326 0.23 21.27 -2.61
C GLU A 326 1.46 20.79 -1.83
N ASN A 327 1.52 19.51 -1.52
CA ASN A 327 2.69 18.95 -0.83
C ASN A 327 3.96 18.97 -1.69
N GLU A 328 3.86 18.78 -3.01
CA GLU A 328 5.03 18.89 -3.89
C GLU A 328 5.50 20.35 -4.05
N LEU A 329 4.58 21.32 -4.03
CA LEU A 329 4.90 22.75 -4.08
C LEU A 329 5.57 23.26 -2.81
N THR A 330 5.09 22.82 -1.65
CA THR A 330 5.57 23.26 -0.33
C THR A 330 6.75 22.43 0.19
N GLY A 331 6.96 21.23 -0.34
CA GLY A 331 7.91 20.25 0.20
C GLY A 331 7.45 19.62 1.53
N GLU A 332 6.22 19.86 1.97
CA GLU A 332 5.66 19.28 3.18
C GLU A 332 4.90 17.99 2.91
N LEU A 333 5.03 17.00 3.81
CA LEU A 333 4.20 15.79 3.78
C LEU A 333 2.90 16.03 4.57
N ALA A 334 1.81 15.41 4.11
CA ALA A 334 0.51 15.41 4.81
C ALA A 334 0.01 13.96 5.08
#